data_0de921777f9f71de170183dde30eb85a
#
_entry.id   0de921777f9f71de170183dde30eb85a
#
_cell.length_a   1.000
_cell.length_b   1.000
_cell.length_c   1.000
_cell.angle_alpha   90.00
_cell.angle_beta   90.00
_cell.angle_gamma   90.00
#
_symmetry.space_group_name_H-M   'P 1'
#
loop_
_entity.id
_entity.type
_entity.pdbx_description
1 polymer ?
#
loop_
_entity_poly.entity_id
_entity_poly.type
_entity_poly.pdbx_seq_one_letter_code
_entity_poly.pdbx_strand_id
1 'polypeptide(L)'
;FKSLLHGSPNMDTLVALGSGAAFVYSTYALFAMTDAQVRMDMDGVMHYMHEFYFESAAMILTLITIGKMLEAHSKGKTTDALKSLMKLAATTATVVIDGNEQVVPVEQVHKGDTFVVKPGENIPVDGEIIEGMSAVNESALTGESIPVDKNVGGDQVSAATLNTSGYIKCRATRVGEDTTLSKIIQMVSDAAATKAPIAKIADKVSGVFVPVVIGIAAVSIIVWL
;
A
#
# COMPACT_ATOMS: atom_id res chain seq x y z
N PHE A 1 -11.32 -4.67 18.66
CA PHE A 1 -12.38 -5.55 19.20
C PHE A 1 -12.91 -6.55 18.17
N LYS A 2 -13.16 -6.16 16.89
CA LYS A 2 -13.66 -7.12 15.88
C LYS A 2 -12.71 -8.31 15.68
N SER A 3 -11.40 -8.12 15.67
CA SER A 3 -10.40 -9.20 15.51
C SER A 3 -10.38 -10.17 16.71
N LEU A 4 -10.66 -9.68 17.91
CA LEU A 4 -10.79 -10.52 19.12
C LEU A 4 -12.04 -11.43 19.01
N LEU A 5 -13.16 -10.87 18.57
CA LEU A 5 -14.42 -11.60 18.39
C LEU A 5 -14.34 -12.66 17.26
N HIS A 6 -13.47 -12.47 16.28
CA HIS A 6 -13.24 -13.42 15.18
C HIS A 6 -12.09 -14.41 15.45
N GLY A 7 -11.56 -14.47 16.67
CA GLY A 7 -10.52 -15.43 17.07
C GLY A 7 -9.16 -15.24 16.44
N SER A 8 -8.89 -14.06 15.85
CA SER A 8 -7.59 -13.70 15.25
C SER A 8 -7.06 -12.39 15.83
N PRO A 9 -6.60 -12.42 17.10
CA PRO A 9 -6.00 -11.25 17.73
C PRO A 9 -4.70 -10.85 17.00
N ASN A 10 -4.53 -9.54 16.82
CA ASN A 10 -3.37 -8.94 16.20
C ASN A 10 -2.71 -7.93 17.16
N MET A 11 -1.62 -7.30 16.70
CA MET A 11 -0.90 -6.28 17.48
C MET A 11 -1.83 -5.14 17.97
N ASP A 12 -2.78 -4.69 17.14
CA ASP A 12 -3.74 -3.65 17.52
C ASP A 12 -4.67 -4.10 18.66
N THR A 13 -4.98 -5.39 18.72
CA THR A 13 -5.78 -5.97 19.81
C THR A 13 -5.02 -5.93 21.13
N LEU A 14 -3.72 -6.28 21.10
CA LEU A 14 -2.86 -6.23 22.29
C LEU A 14 -2.75 -4.81 22.84
N VAL A 15 -2.52 -3.84 21.96
CA VAL A 15 -2.43 -2.42 22.31
C VAL A 15 -3.75 -1.92 22.91
N ALA A 16 -4.89 -2.23 22.25
CA ALA A 16 -6.20 -1.82 22.74
C ALA A 16 -6.55 -2.43 24.10
N LEU A 17 -6.11 -3.67 24.34
CA LEU A 17 -6.36 -4.38 25.60
C LEU A 17 -5.48 -3.83 26.73
N GLY A 18 -4.18 -3.62 26.47
CA GLY A 18 -3.25 -3.07 27.44
C GLY A 18 -3.57 -1.62 27.83
N SER A 19 -3.78 -0.74 26.85
CA SER A 19 -4.13 0.66 27.12
C SER A 19 -5.53 0.79 27.76
N GLY A 20 -6.48 -0.06 27.33
CA GLY A 20 -7.82 -0.11 27.91
C GLY A 20 -7.81 -0.57 29.35
N ALA A 21 -7.07 -1.64 29.67
CA ALA A 21 -6.92 -2.13 31.04
C ALA A 21 -6.25 -1.09 31.95
N ALA A 22 -5.19 -0.44 31.48
CA ALA A 22 -4.51 0.62 32.20
C ALA A 22 -5.44 1.82 32.49
N PHE A 23 -6.26 2.20 31.51
CA PHE A 23 -7.22 3.29 31.68
C PHE A 23 -8.33 2.94 32.68
N VAL A 24 -8.92 1.75 32.55
CA VAL A 24 -10.01 1.29 33.45
C VAL A 24 -9.50 1.15 34.88
N TYR A 25 -8.32 0.54 35.06
CA TYR A 25 -7.73 0.38 36.40
C TYR A 25 -7.38 1.74 37.03
N SER A 26 -6.79 2.67 36.27
CA SER A 26 -6.48 4.01 36.79
C SER A 26 -7.74 4.80 37.15
N THR A 27 -8.83 4.59 36.40
CA THR A 27 -10.13 5.18 36.73
C THR A 27 -10.67 4.62 38.04
N TYR A 28 -10.58 3.31 38.23
CA TYR A 28 -10.93 2.66 39.50
C TYR A 28 -10.07 3.21 40.65
N ALA A 29 -8.74 3.26 40.49
CA ALA A 29 -7.81 3.77 41.50
C ALA A 29 -8.13 5.24 41.87
N LEU A 30 -8.52 6.08 40.89
CA LEU A 30 -8.95 7.48 41.13
C LEU A 30 -10.19 7.56 42.04
N PHE A 31 -11.21 6.74 41.79
CA PHE A 31 -12.40 6.71 42.63
C PHE A 31 -12.09 6.14 44.01
N ALA A 32 -11.30 5.06 44.10
CA ALA A 32 -10.88 4.46 45.38
C ALA A 32 -10.05 5.42 46.21
N MET A 33 -9.13 6.18 45.59
CA MET A 33 -8.36 7.24 46.24
C MET A 33 -9.27 8.34 46.79
N THR A 34 -10.30 8.76 46.03
CA THR A 34 -11.25 9.78 46.46
C THR A 34 -12.06 9.28 47.66
N ASP A 35 -12.50 8.04 47.66
CA ASP A 35 -13.23 7.43 48.79
C ASP A 35 -12.34 7.32 50.04
N ALA A 36 -11.05 6.88 49.89
CA ALA A 36 -10.07 6.87 50.98
C ALA A 36 -9.86 8.29 51.58
N GLN A 37 -9.80 9.30 50.72
CA GLN A 37 -9.65 10.69 51.15
C GLN A 37 -10.86 11.17 51.96
N VAL A 38 -12.07 10.81 51.56
CA VAL A 38 -13.30 11.14 52.31
C VAL A 38 -13.32 10.46 53.70
N ARG A 39 -12.75 9.24 53.78
CA ARG A 39 -12.63 8.49 55.06
C ARG A 39 -11.45 8.91 55.92
N MET A 40 -10.64 9.89 55.46
CA MET A 40 -9.38 10.31 56.13
C MET A 40 -8.34 9.18 56.24
N ASP A 41 -8.38 8.18 55.36
CA ASP A 41 -7.41 7.08 55.26
C ASP A 41 -6.22 7.52 54.38
N MET A 42 -5.21 8.09 55.03
CA MET A 42 -4.01 8.61 54.32
C MET A 42 -3.17 7.48 53.73
N ASP A 43 -3.16 6.30 54.29
CA ASP A 43 -2.39 5.15 53.77
C ASP A 43 -3.06 4.66 52.47
N GLY A 44 -4.38 4.56 52.43
CA GLY A 44 -5.14 4.26 51.22
C GLY A 44 -4.94 5.32 50.11
N VAL A 45 -4.95 6.60 50.47
CA VAL A 45 -4.66 7.68 49.50
C VAL A 45 -3.27 7.53 48.90
N MET A 46 -2.23 7.32 49.71
CA MET A 46 -0.84 7.13 49.25
C MET A 46 -0.72 5.89 48.36
N HIS A 47 -1.38 4.79 48.71
CA HIS A 47 -1.36 3.56 47.92
C HIS A 47 -1.93 3.82 46.50
N TYR A 48 -3.14 4.33 46.39
CA TYR A 48 -3.78 4.56 45.09
C TYR A 48 -3.14 5.70 44.27
N MET A 49 -2.48 6.66 44.90
CA MET A 49 -1.79 7.72 44.21
C MET A 49 -0.66 7.22 43.29
N HIS A 50 -0.03 6.11 43.64
CA HIS A 50 1.04 5.48 42.85
C HIS A 50 0.53 4.45 41.83
N GLU A 51 -0.77 4.18 41.82
CA GLU A 51 -1.40 3.16 40.96
C GLU A 51 -2.03 3.76 39.68
N PHE A 52 -1.66 4.96 39.29
CA PHE A 52 -2.13 5.56 38.05
C PHE A 52 -1.29 5.17 36.86
N TYR A 53 -1.93 4.55 35.86
CA TYR A 53 -1.33 4.14 34.60
C TYR A 53 -1.89 4.93 33.40
N PHE A 54 -2.52 6.08 33.62
CA PHE A 54 -3.03 6.95 32.53
C PHE A 54 -1.91 7.36 31.59
N GLU A 55 -0.73 7.69 32.15
CA GLU A 55 0.46 8.06 31.39
C GLU A 55 0.87 6.92 30.45
N SER A 56 0.97 5.69 30.98
CA SER A 56 1.34 4.52 30.18
C SER A 56 0.32 4.25 29.07
N ALA A 57 -0.98 4.36 29.35
CA ALA A 57 -2.05 4.21 28.36
C ALA A 57 -1.91 5.26 27.26
N ALA A 58 -1.72 6.53 27.63
CA ALA A 58 -1.56 7.64 26.69
C ALA A 58 -0.29 7.49 25.84
N MET A 59 0.84 7.11 26.45
CA MET A 59 2.11 6.91 25.75
C MET A 59 2.01 5.79 24.71
N ILE A 60 1.43 4.65 25.07
CA ILE A 60 1.23 3.51 24.15
C ILE A 60 0.40 3.95 22.94
N LEU A 61 -0.73 4.61 23.16
CA LEU A 61 -1.61 5.08 22.07
C LEU A 61 -0.92 6.12 21.19
N THR A 62 -0.15 7.04 21.79
CA THR A 62 0.58 8.07 21.07
C THR A 62 1.66 7.45 20.17
N LEU A 63 2.49 6.57 20.70
CA LEU A 63 3.57 5.92 19.94
C LEU A 63 3.03 5.08 18.78
N ILE A 64 1.96 4.32 19.00
CA ILE A 64 1.31 3.52 17.95
C ILE A 64 0.72 4.44 16.87
N THR A 65 0.08 5.54 17.27
CA THR A 65 -0.52 6.49 16.32
C THR A 65 0.56 7.15 15.46
N ILE A 66 1.67 7.58 16.07
CA ILE A 66 2.82 8.12 15.34
C ILE A 66 3.38 7.08 14.37
N GLY A 67 3.56 5.83 14.82
CA GLY A 67 4.05 4.74 13.97
C GLY A 67 3.14 4.52 12.75
N LYS A 68 1.83 4.45 12.95
CA LYS A 68 0.85 4.31 11.85
C LYS A 68 0.81 5.53 10.93
N MET A 69 0.98 6.72 11.46
CA MET A 69 1.05 7.95 10.65
C MET A 69 2.28 7.95 9.74
N LEU A 70 3.46 7.56 10.25
CA LEU A 70 4.69 7.44 9.47
C LEU A 70 4.57 6.34 8.40
N GLU A 71 3.97 5.20 8.74
CA GLU A 71 3.69 4.12 7.79
C GLU A 71 2.76 4.60 6.66
N ALA A 72 1.66 5.27 6.99
CA ALA A 72 0.71 5.81 6.02
C ALA A 72 1.36 6.86 5.11
N HIS A 73 2.19 7.75 5.67
CA HIS A 73 2.93 8.75 4.89
C HIS A 73 3.92 8.11 3.92
N SER A 74 4.64 7.10 4.35
CA SER A 74 5.59 6.36 3.50
C SER A 74 4.87 5.64 2.35
N LYS A 75 3.74 4.97 2.63
CA LYS A 75 2.91 4.31 1.61
C LYS A 75 2.29 5.30 0.63
N GLY A 76 1.88 6.47 1.10
CA GLY A 76 1.30 7.52 0.26
C GLY A 76 2.25 7.97 -0.86
N LYS A 77 3.53 8.18 -0.56
CA LYS A 77 4.54 8.54 -1.56
C LYS A 77 4.70 7.51 -2.68
N THR A 78 4.66 6.22 -2.34
CA THR A 78 4.74 5.14 -3.34
C THR A 78 3.50 5.12 -4.24
N THR A 79 2.32 5.33 -3.68
CA THR A 79 1.07 5.39 -4.44
C THR A 79 1.03 6.58 -5.40
N ASP A 80 1.57 7.74 -5.02
CA ASP A 80 1.61 8.93 -5.88
C ASP A 80 2.59 8.75 -7.04
N ALA A 81 3.71 8.07 -6.84
CA ALA A 81 4.63 7.69 -7.91
C ALA A 81 3.94 6.75 -8.93
N LEU A 82 3.19 5.76 -8.46
CA LEU A 82 2.39 4.87 -9.32
C LEU A 82 1.34 5.63 -10.13
N LYS A 83 0.60 6.56 -9.52
CA LYS A 83 -0.36 7.41 -10.23
C LYS A 83 0.32 8.25 -11.31
N SER A 84 1.54 8.70 -11.09
CA SER A 84 2.30 9.46 -12.08
C SER A 84 2.67 8.60 -13.28
N LEU A 85 3.06 7.34 -13.09
CA LEU A 85 3.29 6.39 -14.17
C LEU A 85 2.00 6.07 -14.94
N MET A 86 0.87 5.89 -14.26
CA MET A 86 -0.43 5.65 -14.91
C MET A 86 -0.87 6.81 -15.80
N LYS A 87 -0.51 8.06 -15.48
CA LYS A 87 -0.81 9.23 -16.31
C LYS A 87 -0.05 9.26 -17.64
N LEU A 88 1.04 8.49 -17.78
CA LEU A 88 1.79 8.36 -19.02
C LEU A 88 1.14 7.38 -20.01
N ALA A 89 0.26 6.51 -19.52
CA ALA A 89 -0.51 5.60 -20.37
C ALA A 89 -1.41 6.39 -21.33
N ALA A 90 -1.35 6.05 -22.62
CA ALA A 90 -2.29 6.60 -23.59
C ALA A 90 -3.72 6.10 -23.29
N THR A 91 -4.68 6.96 -23.45
CA THR A 91 -6.12 6.62 -23.31
C THR A 91 -6.74 6.14 -24.60
N THR A 92 -6.12 6.50 -25.72
CA THR A 92 -6.58 6.15 -27.08
C THR A 92 -5.42 5.59 -27.90
N ALA A 93 -5.74 4.82 -28.93
CA ALA A 93 -4.81 4.31 -29.92
C ALA A 93 -5.34 4.57 -31.33
N THR A 94 -4.46 4.86 -32.27
CA THR A 94 -4.81 4.92 -33.69
C THR A 94 -4.56 3.53 -34.31
N VAL A 95 -5.63 2.80 -34.58
CA VAL A 95 -5.58 1.42 -35.11
C VAL A 95 -5.90 1.45 -36.61
N VAL A 96 -5.27 0.58 -37.38
CA VAL A 96 -5.53 0.42 -38.82
C VAL A 96 -6.57 -0.71 -39.00
N ILE A 97 -7.79 -0.34 -39.42
CA ILE A 97 -8.89 -1.27 -39.71
C ILE A 97 -9.25 -1.14 -41.18
N ASP A 98 -9.20 -2.23 -41.94
CA ASP A 98 -9.48 -2.25 -43.37
C ASP A 98 -8.68 -1.18 -44.18
N GLY A 99 -7.44 -0.94 -43.78
CA GLY A 99 -6.54 0.03 -44.40
C GLY A 99 -6.74 1.49 -43.99
N ASN A 100 -7.70 1.79 -43.13
CA ASN A 100 -7.98 3.14 -42.63
C ASN A 100 -7.55 3.32 -41.17
N GLU A 101 -6.98 4.49 -40.88
CA GLU A 101 -6.65 4.85 -39.49
C GLU A 101 -7.94 5.26 -38.72
N GLN A 102 -8.17 4.63 -37.58
CA GLN A 102 -9.28 4.93 -36.67
C GLN A 102 -8.77 5.09 -35.24
N VAL A 103 -9.22 6.16 -34.58
CA VAL A 103 -8.91 6.38 -33.16
C VAL A 103 -9.91 5.62 -32.31
N VAL A 104 -9.41 4.70 -31.49
CA VAL A 104 -10.21 3.87 -30.60
C VAL A 104 -9.71 4.02 -29.14
N PRO A 105 -10.53 3.76 -28.12
CA PRO A 105 -10.04 3.59 -26.75
C PRO A 105 -8.99 2.48 -26.68
N VAL A 106 -7.95 2.65 -25.86
CA VAL A 106 -6.84 1.68 -25.77
C VAL A 106 -7.32 0.29 -25.32
N GLU A 107 -8.41 0.22 -24.56
CA GLU A 107 -9.04 -1.02 -24.10
C GLU A 107 -9.63 -1.86 -25.24
N GLN A 108 -9.87 -1.25 -26.41
CA GLN A 108 -10.39 -1.94 -27.59
C GLN A 108 -9.29 -2.49 -28.51
N VAL A 109 -8.03 -2.22 -28.20
CA VAL A 109 -6.90 -2.76 -28.96
C VAL A 109 -6.67 -4.20 -28.57
N HIS A 110 -6.59 -5.10 -29.57
CA HIS A 110 -6.35 -6.52 -29.36
C HIS A 110 -4.94 -6.92 -29.79
N LYS A 111 -4.46 -8.02 -29.23
CA LYS A 111 -3.18 -8.60 -29.66
C LYS A 111 -3.25 -8.98 -31.14
N GLY A 112 -2.26 -8.48 -31.92
CA GLY A 112 -2.20 -8.69 -33.36
C GLY A 112 -2.71 -7.50 -34.18
N ASP A 113 -3.44 -6.56 -33.57
CA ASP A 113 -3.88 -5.35 -34.25
C ASP A 113 -2.69 -4.51 -34.71
N THR A 114 -2.87 -3.82 -35.83
CA THR A 114 -1.90 -2.86 -36.32
C THR A 114 -2.26 -1.47 -35.84
N PHE A 115 -1.35 -0.79 -35.16
CA PHE A 115 -1.54 0.56 -34.69
C PHE A 115 -0.41 1.49 -35.17
N VAL A 116 -0.73 2.76 -35.22
CA VAL A 116 0.15 3.83 -35.70
C VAL A 116 0.47 4.77 -34.54
N VAL A 117 1.74 5.24 -34.52
CA VAL A 117 2.17 6.25 -33.56
C VAL A 117 2.91 7.36 -34.31
N LYS A 118 2.40 8.59 -34.19
CA LYS A 118 2.97 9.78 -34.78
C LYS A 118 4.01 10.44 -33.87
N PRO A 119 4.89 11.28 -34.40
CA PRO A 119 5.81 12.05 -33.56
C PRO A 119 5.11 12.84 -32.47
N GLY A 120 5.59 12.75 -31.24
CA GLY A 120 5.00 13.40 -30.06
C GLY A 120 3.89 12.61 -29.37
N GLU A 121 3.50 11.45 -29.89
CA GLU A 121 2.48 10.60 -29.27
C GLU A 121 3.10 9.54 -28.35
N ASN A 122 2.38 9.22 -27.28
CA ASN A 122 2.74 8.08 -26.44
C ASN A 122 2.31 6.77 -27.10
N ILE A 123 3.18 5.75 -26.98
CA ILE A 123 2.89 4.41 -27.49
C ILE A 123 1.78 3.78 -26.61
N PRO A 124 0.66 3.37 -27.24
CA PRO A 124 -0.54 2.95 -26.49
C PRO A 124 -0.42 1.56 -25.86
N VAL A 125 0.19 0.61 -26.56
CA VAL A 125 0.35 -0.79 -26.15
C VAL A 125 1.74 -1.30 -26.55
N ASP A 126 2.19 -2.42 -25.98
CA ASP A 126 3.44 -3.01 -26.42
C ASP A 126 3.30 -3.59 -27.84
N GLY A 127 4.28 -3.34 -28.67
CA GLY A 127 4.26 -3.78 -30.07
C GLY A 127 5.62 -4.01 -30.67
N GLU A 128 5.61 -4.56 -31.88
CA GLU A 128 6.76 -4.75 -32.76
C GLU A 128 6.62 -3.82 -33.96
N ILE A 129 7.68 -3.12 -34.32
CA ILE A 129 7.67 -2.21 -35.49
C ILE A 129 7.64 -3.03 -36.78
N ILE A 130 6.59 -2.82 -37.59
CA ILE A 130 6.40 -3.47 -38.89
C ILE A 130 6.67 -2.50 -40.07
N GLU A 131 6.61 -1.17 -39.83
CA GLU A 131 6.87 -0.17 -40.86
C GLU A 131 7.37 1.13 -40.21
N GLY A 132 8.32 1.80 -40.84
CA GLY A 132 8.89 3.07 -40.39
C GLY A 132 10.08 2.92 -39.47
N MET A 133 10.58 4.07 -39.00
CA MET A 133 11.67 4.16 -38.00
C MET A 133 11.43 5.39 -37.13
N SER A 134 11.85 5.31 -35.87
CA SER A 134 11.81 6.46 -34.98
C SER A 134 12.78 6.33 -33.81
N ALA A 135 13.14 7.46 -33.23
CA ALA A 135 13.74 7.51 -31.92
C ALA A 135 12.62 7.50 -30.85
N VAL A 136 12.67 6.56 -29.94
CA VAL A 136 11.70 6.38 -28.86
C VAL A 136 12.33 6.73 -27.52
N ASN A 137 11.72 7.65 -26.79
CA ASN A 137 12.13 7.99 -25.44
C ASN A 137 11.50 7.00 -24.45
N GLU A 138 12.33 6.13 -23.88
CA GLU A 138 11.94 5.10 -22.92
C GLU A 138 12.21 5.51 -21.46
N SER A 139 12.56 6.78 -21.20
CA SER A 139 12.97 7.26 -19.87
C SER A 139 11.95 7.04 -18.77
N ALA A 140 10.69 7.02 -19.11
CA ALA A 140 9.60 6.73 -18.18
C ALA A 140 9.66 5.31 -17.56
N LEU A 141 10.22 4.36 -18.30
CA LEU A 141 10.34 2.95 -17.88
C LEU A 141 11.76 2.58 -17.46
N THR A 142 12.77 3.08 -18.15
CA THR A 142 14.19 2.70 -17.97
C THR A 142 14.97 3.69 -17.10
N GLY A 143 14.50 4.94 -17.02
CA GLY A 143 15.23 6.06 -16.41
C GLY A 143 16.31 6.66 -17.31
N GLU A 144 16.57 6.11 -18.50
CA GLU A 144 17.56 6.62 -19.45
C GLU A 144 16.95 7.72 -20.32
N SER A 145 17.52 8.93 -20.28
CA SER A 145 16.96 10.10 -20.97
C SER A 145 17.31 10.17 -22.46
N ILE A 146 18.20 9.31 -22.96
CA ILE A 146 18.61 9.30 -24.36
C ILE A 146 17.61 8.47 -25.15
N PRO A 147 16.91 9.04 -26.17
CA PRO A 147 16.05 8.27 -27.04
C PRO A 147 16.77 7.15 -27.77
N VAL A 148 16.16 6.02 -27.94
CA VAL A 148 16.68 4.83 -28.59
C VAL A 148 16.12 4.75 -30.01
N ASP A 149 16.98 4.63 -31.02
CA ASP A 149 16.53 4.41 -32.39
C ASP A 149 15.94 3.03 -32.55
N LYS A 150 14.74 2.98 -33.10
CA LYS A 150 13.94 1.78 -33.34
C LYS A 150 13.59 1.67 -34.81
N ASN A 151 13.79 0.49 -35.36
CA ASN A 151 13.65 0.21 -36.79
C ASN A 151 12.81 -1.04 -37.05
N VAL A 152 12.40 -1.22 -38.28
CA VAL A 152 11.81 -2.48 -38.78
C VAL A 152 12.85 -3.59 -38.66
N GLY A 153 12.47 -4.75 -38.14
CA GLY A 153 13.36 -5.90 -38.01
C GLY A 153 13.28 -6.61 -36.67
N GLY A 154 12.21 -6.36 -35.95
CA GLY A 154 11.95 -7.01 -34.64
C GLY A 154 12.12 -6.09 -33.45
N ASP A 155 12.40 -4.80 -33.66
CA ASP A 155 12.48 -3.86 -32.56
C ASP A 155 11.12 -3.70 -31.88
N GLN A 156 11.17 -3.81 -30.55
CA GLN A 156 9.98 -3.73 -29.70
C GLN A 156 9.80 -2.32 -29.17
N VAL A 157 8.55 -1.90 -29.07
CA VAL A 157 8.14 -0.66 -28.40
C VAL A 157 7.26 -0.99 -27.22
N SER A 158 7.35 -0.19 -26.16
CA SER A 158 6.63 -0.42 -24.91
C SER A 158 5.57 0.65 -24.67
N ALA A 159 4.46 0.27 -24.11
CA ALA A 159 3.39 1.19 -23.68
C ALA A 159 3.94 2.30 -22.77
N ALA A 160 3.39 3.50 -22.88
CA ALA A 160 3.78 4.72 -22.14
C ALA A 160 5.17 5.28 -22.46
N THR A 161 5.88 4.80 -23.48
CA THR A 161 7.06 5.45 -24.03
C THR A 161 6.65 6.45 -25.09
N LEU A 162 7.49 7.46 -25.34
CA LEU A 162 7.19 8.58 -26.22
C LEU A 162 7.88 8.41 -27.56
N ASN A 163 7.11 8.43 -28.66
CA ASN A 163 7.67 8.52 -30.00
C ASN A 163 8.14 9.95 -30.29
N THR A 164 9.44 10.17 -30.51
CA THR A 164 10.02 11.52 -30.57
C THR A 164 10.16 12.06 -32.00
N SER A 165 10.29 11.23 -33.02
CA SER A 165 10.70 11.73 -34.34
C SER A 165 9.94 11.18 -35.53
N GLY A 166 9.87 9.87 -35.70
CA GLY A 166 9.35 9.24 -36.92
C GLY A 166 7.90 8.81 -36.83
N TYR A 167 7.30 8.49 -37.98
CA TYR A 167 6.05 7.75 -38.05
C TYR A 167 6.35 6.27 -37.98
N ILE A 168 5.76 5.55 -37.08
CA ILE A 168 5.90 4.10 -36.96
C ILE A 168 4.53 3.41 -36.99
N LYS A 169 4.52 2.26 -37.66
CA LYS A 169 3.39 1.34 -37.64
C LYS A 169 3.84 0.07 -36.91
N CYS A 170 3.07 -0.33 -35.92
CA CYS A 170 3.41 -1.41 -35.03
C CYS A 170 2.31 -2.48 -35.01
N ARG A 171 2.70 -3.72 -34.76
CA ARG A 171 1.77 -4.81 -34.45
C ARG A 171 1.72 -5.00 -32.93
N ALA A 172 0.54 -4.96 -32.35
CA ALA A 172 0.33 -5.15 -30.91
C ALA A 172 0.75 -6.57 -30.48
N THR A 173 1.68 -6.65 -29.54
CA THR A 173 2.18 -7.93 -28.99
C THR A 173 1.60 -8.22 -27.62
N ARG A 174 1.44 -7.18 -26.78
CA ARG A 174 0.83 -7.26 -25.44
C ARG A 174 -0.10 -6.07 -25.22
N VAL A 175 -1.28 -6.32 -24.66
CA VAL A 175 -2.35 -5.34 -24.49
C VAL A 175 -2.92 -5.41 -23.07
N GLY A 176 -3.57 -4.35 -22.61
CA GLY A 176 -4.25 -4.31 -21.33
C GLY A 176 -3.32 -4.58 -20.13
N GLU A 177 -3.69 -5.55 -19.30
CA GLU A 177 -2.92 -5.93 -18.10
C GLU A 177 -1.58 -6.63 -18.43
N ASP A 178 -1.42 -7.15 -19.64
CA ASP A 178 -0.20 -7.83 -20.08
C ASP A 178 0.90 -6.89 -20.56
N THR A 179 0.62 -5.59 -20.72
CA THR A 179 1.64 -4.61 -21.13
C THR A 179 2.77 -4.49 -20.12
N THR A 180 3.95 -4.11 -20.60
CA THR A 180 5.15 -3.88 -19.76
C THR A 180 4.85 -2.87 -18.64
N LEU A 181 4.15 -1.78 -18.95
CA LEU A 181 3.76 -0.77 -17.97
C LEU A 181 2.84 -1.38 -16.88
N SER A 182 1.78 -2.11 -17.28
CA SER A 182 0.84 -2.73 -16.34
C SER A 182 1.54 -3.71 -15.40
N LYS A 183 2.49 -4.51 -15.90
CA LYS A 183 3.28 -5.44 -15.09
C LYS A 183 4.19 -4.72 -14.09
N ILE A 184 4.82 -3.60 -14.49
CA ILE A 184 5.62 -2.78 -13.58
C ILE A 184 4.73 -2.21 -12.47
N ILE A 185 3.57 -1.63 -12.83
CA ILE A 185 2.60 -1.09 -11.87
C ILE A 185 2.17 -2.17 -10.88
N GLN A 186 1.84 -3.38 -11.36
CA GLN A 186 1.43 -4.49 -10.52
C GLN A 186 2.56 -4.92 -9.57
N MET A 187 3.78 -5.11 -10.06
CA MET A 187 4.93 -5.49 -9.21
C MET A 187 5.20 -4.47 -8.10
N VAL A 188 5.14 -3.17 -8.42
CA VAL A 188 5.35 -2.10 -7.41
C VAL A 188 4.19 -2.04 -6.43
N SER A 189 2.94 -2.22 -6.91
CA SER A 189 1.74 -2.28 -6.07
C SER A 189 1.80 -3.45 -5.09
N ASP A 190 2.18 -4.64 -5.55
CA ASP A 190 2.32 -5.84 -4.72
C ASP A 190 3.44 -5.68 -3.69
N ALA A 191 4.55 -5.08 -4.08
CA ALA A 191 5.64 -4.76 -3.17
C ALA A 191 5.19 -3.77 -2.08
N ALA A 192 4.43 -2.72 -2.46
CA ALA A 192 3.89 -1.73 -1.53
C ALA A 192 2.79 -2.30 -0.61
N ALA A 193 1.96 -3.22 -1.12
CA ALA A 193 0.91 -3.89 -0.35
C ALA A 193 1.45 -4.95 0.62
N THR A 194 2.67 -5.46 0.38
CA THR A 194 3.25 -6.50 1.22
C THR A 194 3.63 -5.89 2.58
N LYS A 195 2.97 -6.36 3.65
CA LYS A 195 3.37 -6.03 5.03
C LYS A 195 4.84 -6.41 5.23
N ALA A 196 5.61 -5.52 5.83
CA ALA A 196 6.99 -5.83 6.20
C ALA A 196 7.05 -7.18 6.93
N PRO A 197 8.02 -8.06 6.65
CA PRO A 197 8.12 -9.39 7.27
C PRO A 197 8.03 -9.33 8.79
N ILE A 198 8.59 -8.29 9.39
CA ILE A 198 8.56 -8.06 10.84
C ILE A 198 7.13 -7.84 11.38
N ALA A 199 6.26 -7.16 10.62
CA ALA A 199 4.86 -6.96 11.02
C ALA A 199 4.08 -8.28 10.99
N LYS A 200 4.34 -9.17 10.03
CA LYS A 200 3.75 -10.51 9.98
C LYS A 200 4.18 -11.37 11.17
N ILE A 201 5.45 -11.26 11.58
CA ILE A 201 5.97 -11.96 12.77
C ILE A 201 5.31 -11.42 14.02
N ALA A 202 5.21 -10.09 14.17
CA ALA A 202 4.55 -9.46 15.30
C ALA A 202 3.06 -9.86 15.41
N ASP A 203 2.33 -9.91 14.29
CA ASP A 203 0.94 -10.38 14.26
C ASP A 203 0.83 -11.86 14.69
N LYS A 204 1.76 -12.72 14.24
CA LYS A 204 1.79 -14.15 14.60
C LYS A 204 2.10 -14.35 16.09
N VAL A 205 3.07 -13.62 16.63
CA VAL A 205 3.41 -13.64 18.07
C VAL A 205 2.22 -13.16 18.90
N SER A 206 1.59 -12.04 18.50
CA SER A 206 0.40 -11.51 19.18
C SER A 206 -0.75 -12.50 19.17
N GLY A 207 -0.93 -13.26 18.08
CA GLY A 207 -1.95 -14.30 17.95
C GLY A 207 -1.89 -15.40 19.01
N VAL A 208 -0.69 -15.70 19.54
CA VAL A 208 -0.49 -16.66 20.63
C VAL A 208 -0.44 -15.95 21.99
N PHE A 209 0.29 -14.86 22.07
CA PHE A 209 0.54 -14.15 23.32
C PHE A 209 -0.74 -13.58 23.96
N VAL A 210 -1.63 -12.98 23.16
CA VAL A 210 -2.86 -12.35 23.68
C VAL A 210 -3.79 -13.36 24.36
N PRO A 211 -4.14 -14.51 23.76
CA PRO A 211 -4.93 -15.52 24.45
C PRO A 211 -4.29 -16.06 25.75
N VAL A 212 -2.96 -16.24 25.75
CA VAL A 212 -2.21 -16.69 26.94
C VAL A 212 -2.34 -15.67 28.07
N VAL A 213 -2.11 -14.38 27.77
CA VAL A 213 -2.22 -13.31 28.78
C VAL A 213 -3.65 -13.20 29.34
N ILE A 214 -4.66 -13.27 28.46
CA ILE A 214 -6.08 -13.27 28.89
C ILE A 214 -6.36 -14.47 29.78
N GLY A 215 -5.85 -15.65 29.44
CA GLY A 215 -6.01 -16.86 30.25
C GLY A 215 -5.39 -16.72 31.62
N ILE A 216 -4.14 -16.22 31.71
CA ILE A 216 -3.47 -15.96 32.99
C ILE A 216 -4.25 -14.93 33.83
N ALA A 217 -4.71 -13.84 33.21
CA ALA A 217 -5.51 -12.83 33.91
C ALA A 217 -6.82 -13.39 34.46
N ALA A 218 -7.52 -14.21 33.68
CA ALA A 218 -8.75 -14.87 34.13
C ALA A 218 -8.49 -15.84 35.32
N VAL A 219 -7.43 -16.64 35.26
CA VAL A 219 -7.02 -17.51 36.36
C VAL A 219 -6.67 -16.71 37.62
N SER A 220 -5.92 -15.61 37.45
CA SER A 220 -5.56 -14.74 38.58
C SER A 220 -6.80 -14.14 39.27
N ILE A 221 -7.80 -13.71 38.48
CA ILE A 221 -9.04 -13.18 39.01
C ILE A 221 -9.78 -14.28 39.81
N ILE A 222 -9.85 -15.51 39.28
CA ILE A 222 -10.55 -16.63 39.98
C ILE A 222 -9.85 -17.03 41.27
N VAL A 223 -8.51 -16.93 41.32
CA VAL A 223 -7.75 -17.26 42.53
C VAL A 223 -7.87 -16.20 43.61
N TRP A 224 -8.11 -14.94 43.23
CA TRP A 224 -8.25 -13.81 44.18
C TRP A 224 -9.67 -13.50 44.62
N LEU A 225 -10.68 -14.05 43.96
CA LEU A 225 -12.09 -14.00 44.35
C LEU A 225 -12.43 -15.17 45.29
#